data_7c1aa1313a0664cc7c1280e1dc0b7fb8
#
_entry.id   7c1aa1313a0664cc7c1280e1dc0b7fb8
#
_cell.length_a   1.000
_cell.length_b   1.000
_cell.length_c   1.000
_cell.angle_alpha   90.00
_cell.angle_beta   90.00
_cell.angle_gamma   90.00
#
_symmetry.space_group_name_H-M   'P 1'
#
loop_
_entity.id
_entity.type
_entity.pdbx_description
1 polymer ?
#
loop_
_entity_poly.entity_id
_entity_poly.type
_entity_poly.pdbx_seq_one_letter_code
_entity_poly.pdbx_strand_id
1 'polypeptide(L)'
;TYLIFAITKADMFSALKSIEKSIVDKTIVWIFYPKAKTALAADLNLMQSWSDLVKYNLAPCGSAAVNEIWTGIRIKTASSQKKSGVGNAEIANNEYGRYIDVANKIVTLPNDLKTALTEHPTALAYYEQLAYSHKKEYVLWIITAKQEKTRVDRTNKMIEKLVDKKKNPSEK
;
A
#
# COMPACT_ATOMS: atom_id res chain seq x y z
N THR A 1 -23.88 2.08 5.80
CA THR A 1 -23.13 1.07 5.03
C THR A 1 -23.97 0.64 3.84
N TYR A 2 -23.35 0.54 2.67
CA TYR A 2 -23.97 0.03 1.46
C TYR A 2 -23.21 -1.22 1.00
N LEU A 3 -23.94 -2.23 0.56
CA LEU A 3 -23.42 -3.45 -0.04
C LEU A 3 -24.00 -3.54 -1.46
N ILE A 4 -23.16 -3.39 -2.46
CA ILE A 4 -23.53 -3.42 -3.89
C ILE A 4 -23.05 -4.74 -4.47
N PHE A 5 -23.95 -5.51 -5.05
CA PHE A 5 -23.62 -6.68 -5.84
C PHE A 5 -23.80 -6.34 -7.32
N ALA A 6 -22.74 -6.45 -8.08
CA ALA A 6 -22.76 -6.09 -9.51
C ALA A 6 -22.03 -7.16 -10.33
N ILE A 7 -22.58 -7.52 -11.46
CA ILE A 7 -21.96 -8.41 -12.44
C ILE A 7 -21.35 -7.60 -13.57
N THR A 8 -22.02 -6.51 -13.96
CA THR A 8 -21.60 -5.62 -15.04
C THR A 8 -21.18 -4.24 -14.53
N LYS A 9 -20.41 -3.51 -15.35
CA LYS A 9 -20.11 -2.09 -15.10
C LYS A 9 -21.39 -1.26 -15.00
N ALA A 10 -22.37 -1.54 -15.86
CA ALA A 10 -23.63 -0.82 -15.88
C ALA A 10 -24.40 -0.96 -14.56
N ASP A 11 -24.49 -2.17 -14.02
CA ASP A 11 -25.11 -2.43 -12.71
C ASP A 11 -24.42 -1.66 -11.60
N MET A 12 -23.09 -1.71 -11.57
CA MET A 12 -22.29 -1.01 -10.57
C MET A 12 -22.52 0.50 -10.61
N PHE A 13 -22.44 1.12 -11.79
CA PHE A 13 -22.62 2.57 -11.90
C PHE A 13 -24.05 3.00 -11.65
N SER A 14 -25.05 2.21 -12.04
CA SER A 14 -26.46 2.46 -11.71
C SER A 14 -26.67 2.48 -10.19
N ALA A 15 -26.16 1.47 -9.50
CA ALA A 15 -26.23 1.41 -8.04
C ALA A 15 -25.46 2.56 -7.37
N LEU A 16 -24.25 2.91 -7.82
CA LEU A 16 -23.49 4.04 -7.28
C LEU A 16 -24.24 5.37 -7.48
N LYS A 17 -24.83 5.59 -8.64
CA LYS A 17 -25.62 6.79 -8.94
C LYS A 17 -26.82 6.93 -8.00
N SER A 18 -27.49 5.83 -7.67
CA SER A 18 -28.65 5.85 -6.76
C SER A 18 -28.30 6.26 -5.34
N ILE A 19 -27.08 6.01 -4.88
CA ILE A 19 -26.62 6.35 -3.53
C ILE A 19 -25.65 7.54 -3.47
N GLU A 20 -25.30 8.13 -4.61
CA GLU A 20 -24.26 9.17 -4.73
C GLU A 20 -24.42 10.29 -3.69
N LYS A 21 -25.64 10.83 -3.57
CA LYS A 21 -25.95 11.92 -2.63
C LYS A 21 -25.86 11.51 -1.16
N SER A 22 -25.86 10.23 -0.87
CA SER A 22 -25.79 9.66 0.49
C SER A 22 -24.38 9.25 0.89
N ILE A 23 -23.41 9.34 -0.02
CA ILE A 23 -22.03 9.01 0.25
C ILE A 23 -21.33 10.21 0.89
N VAL A 24 -21.00 10.08 2.17
CA VAL A 24 -20.22 11.05 2.96
C VAL A 24 -18.96 10.38 3.52
N ASP A 25 -18.06 11.16 4.10
CA ASP A 25 -16.72 10.67 4.54
C ASP A 25 -16.73 9.45 5.47
N LYS A 26 -17.80 9.25 6.23
CA LYS A 26 -17.98 8.09 7.11
C LYS A 26 -18.73 6.93 6.46
N THR A 27 -19.20 7.09 5.23
CA THR A 27 -19.97 6.05 4.54
C THR A 27 -19.06 4.88 4.17
N ILE A 28 -19.51 3.68 4.51
CA ILE A 28 -18.85 2.44 4.11
C ILE A 28 -19.61 1.86 2.93
N VAL A 29 -18.93 1.70 1.81
CA VAL A 29 -19.49 1.08 0.60
C VAL A 29 -18.61 -0.12 0.23
N TRP A 30 -19.23 -1.27 0.04
CA TRP A 30 -18.62 -2.44 -0.53
C TRP A 30 -19.23 -2.76 -1.89
N ILE A 31 -18.40 -3.01 -2.89
CA ILE A 31 -18.81 -3.52 -4.18
C ILE A 31 -18.32 -4.96 -4.28
N PHE A 32 -19.28 -5.88 -4.40
CA PHE A 32 -19.02 -7.30 -4.61
C PHE A 32 -19.23 -7.62 -6.09
N TYR A 33 -18.27 -8.31 -6.68
CA TYR A 33 -18.30 -8.68 -8.10
C TYR A 33 -17.64 -10.03 -8.33
N PRO A 34 -17.99 -10.72 -9.44
CA PRO A 34 -17.41 -12.03 -9.75
C PRO A 34 -15.92 -11.93 -10.05
N LYS A 35 -15.16 -12.91 -9.61
CA LYS A 35 -13.74 -13.06 -9.97
C LYS A 35 -13.62 -13.33 -11.48
N ALA A 36 -12.58 -12.80 -12.12
CA ALA A 36 -12.38 -12.83 -13.56
C ALA A 36 -12.39 -14.23 -14.22
N LYS A 37 -12.12 -15.28 -13.46
CA LYS A 37 -12.06 -16.66 -13.96
C LYS A 37 -13.33 -17.49 -13.67
N THR A 38 -14.42 -16.84 -13.32
CA THR A 38 -15.68 -17.50 -13.01
C THR A 38 -16.67 -17.38 -14.15
N ALA A 39 -17.65 -18.31 -14.22
CA ALA A 39 -18.68 -18.27 -15.24
C ALA A 39 -19.60 -17.03 -15.17
N LEU A 40 -19.65 -16.35 -14.03
CA LEU A 40 -20.38 -15.09 -13.82
C LEU A 40 -19.59 -13.85 -14.21
N ALA A 41 -18.31 -13.97 -14.53
CA ALA A 41 -17.49 -12.83 -14.89
C ALA A 41 -17.99 -12.22 -16.21
N ALA A 42 -18.28 -10.92 -16.15
CA ALA A 42 -18.68 -10.11 -17.31
C ALA A 42 -17.64 -8.99 -17.56
N ASP A 43 -18.09 -7.80 -17.88
CA ASP A 43 -17.24 -6.64 -18.18
C ASP A 43 -16.72 -5.88 -16.96
N LEU A 44 -17.15 -6.26 -15.75
CA LEU A 44 -16.75 -5.59 -14.51
C LEU A 44 -15.38 -6.07 -14.03
N ASN A 45 -14.37 -5.28 -14.35
CA ASN A 45 -13.03 -5.42 -13.77
C ASN A 45 -12.69 -4.14 -13.01
N LEU A 46 -12.85 -4.17 -11.69
CA LEU A 46 -12.61 -2.99 -10.86
C LEU A 46 -11.17 -2.48 -10.92
N MET A 47 -10.19 -3.34 -11.14
CA MET A 47 -8.79 -2.91 -11.31
C MET A 47 -8.60 -1.99 -12.53
N GLN A 48 -9.39 -2.18 -13.58
CA GLN A 48 -9.36 -1.33 -14.78
C GLN A 48 -10.33 -0.15 -14.70
N SER A 49 -11.33 -0.22 -13.82
CA SER A 49 -12.39 0.78 -13.70
C SER A 49 -12.12 1.85 -12.62
N TRP A 50 -10.90 1.91 -12.09
CA TRP A 50 -10.55 2.89 -11.04
C TRP A 50 -10.72 4.33 -11.50
N SER A 51 -10.31 4.65 -12.71
CA SER A 51 -10.49 5.98 -13.30
C SER A 51 -11.94 6.43 -13.36
N ASP A 52 -12.86 5.49 -13.49
CA ASP A 52 -14.29 5.77 -13.52
C ASP A 52 -14.85 6.07 -12.12
N LEU A 53 -14.34 5.42 -11.08
CA LEU A 53 -14.73 5.71 -9.69
C LEU A 53 -14.27 7.10 -9.23
N VAL A 54 -13.17 7.61 -9.76
CA VAL A 54 -12.69 8.97 -9.45
C VAL A 54 -13.71 10.03 -9.84
N LYS A 55 -14.51 9.82 -10.88
CA LYS A 55 -15.59 10.72 -11.31
C LYS A 55 -16.67 10.90 -10.23
N TYR A 56 -16.85 9.90 -9.35
CA TYR A 56 -17.74 9.92 -8.19
C TYR A 56 -17.04 10.35 -6.89
N ASN A 57 -15.82 10.88 -7.00
CA ASN A 57 -14.98 11.19 -5.82
C ASN A 57 -14.77 9.97 -4.90
N LEU A 58 -14.69 8.77 -5.48
CA LEU A 58 -14.52 7.51 -4.77
C LEU A 58 -13.15 6.91 -5.00
N ALA A 59 -12.62 6.28 -3.97
CA ALA A 59 -11.33 5.60 -4.02
C ALA A 59 -11.39 4.28 -3.23
N PRO A 60 -10.73 3.25 -3.72
CA PRO A 60 -10.66 1.97 -3.01
C PRO A 60 -9.78 2.08 -1.76
N CYS A 61 -10.14 1.33 -0.75
CA CYS A 61 -9.41 1.33 0.51
C CYS A 61 -9.21 -0.06 1.13
N GLY A 62 -9.68 -1.10 0.48
CA GLY A 62 -9.48 -2.48 0.91
C GLY A 62 -10.14 -3.48 -0.03
N SER A 63 -9.73 -4.74 0.03
CA SER A 63 -10.33 -5.83 -0.71
C SER A 63 -10.50 -7.05 0.19
N ALA A 64 -11.49 -7.89 -0.12
CA ALA A 64 -11.74 -9.15 0.58
C ALA A 64 -12.22 -10.22 -0.41
N ALA A 65 -11.63 -11.40 -0.33
CA ALA A 65 -12.19 -12.58 -0.98
C ALA A 65 -13.41 -13.05 -0.16
N VAL A 66 -14.52 -13.26 -0.83
CA VAL A 66 -15.76 -13.71 -0.16
C VAL A 66 -15.89 -15.22 -0.23
N ASN A 67 -15.80 -15.78 -1.44
CA ASN A 67 -15.81 -17.22 -1.70
C ASN A 67 -15.10 -17.52 -3.03
N GLU A 68 -15.31 -18.68 -3.61
CA GLU A 68 -14.69 -19.08 -4.89
C GLU A 68 -15.11 -18.19 -6.06
N ILE A 69 -16.30 -17.63 -6.02
CA ILE A 69 -16.88 -16.83 -7.11
C ILE A 69 -16.74 -15.36 -6.88
N TRP A 70 -16.99 -14.86 -5.66
CA TRP A 70 -17.13 -13.46 -5.36
C TRP A 70 -15.90 -12.87 -4.65
N THR A 71 -15.56 -11.66 -5.02
CA THR A 71 -14.63 -10.80 -4.31
C THR A 71 -15.27 -9.45 -4.07
N GLY A 72 -14.82 -8.75 -3.04
CA GLY A 72 -15.33 -7.42 -2.69
C GLY A 72 -14.22 -6.40 -2.61
N ILE A 73 -14.53 -5.18 -3.00
CA ILE A 73 -13.68 -4.00 -2.79
C ILE A 73 -14.45 -3.00 -1.95
N ARG A 74 -13.81 -2.56 -0.87
CA ARG A 74 -14.28 -1.45 -0.07
C ARG A 74 -13.86 -0.15 -0.71
N ILE A 75 -14.79 0.74 -0.87
CA ILE A 75 -14.56 2.10 -1.38
C ILE A 75 -14.96 3.14 -0.33
N LYS A 76 -14.37 4.32 -0.43
CA LYS A 76 -14.67 5.48 0.39
C LYS A 76 -14.50 6.76 -0.44
N THR A 77 -14.90 7.90 0.09
CA THR A 77 -14.63 9.18 -0.57
C THR A 77 -13.13 9.39 -0.74
N ALA A 78 -12.71 9.91 -1.87
CA ALA A 78 -11.29 10.18 -2.15
C ALA A 78 -10.72 11.21 -1.16
N SER A 79 -11.53 12.17 -0.71
CA SER A 79 -11.18 13.15 0.33
C SER A 79 -10.83 12.52 1.68
N SER A 80 -11.43 11.38 2.03
CA SER A 80 -11.16 10.65 3.28
C SER A 80 -9.95 9.70 3.18
N GLN A 81 -9.31 9.62 2.03
CA GLN A 81 -8.15 8.76 1.82
C GLN A 81 -6.92 9.38 2.48
N LYS A 82 -6.43 8.76 3.56
CA LYS A 82 -5.13 9.14 4.12
C LYS A 82 -4.05 8.82 3.11
N LYS A 83 -3.29 9.81 2.69
CA LYS A 83 -2.09 9.58 1.89
C LYS A 83 -1.12 8.75 2.72
N SER A 84 -0.51 7.74 2.12
CA SER A 84 0.41 6.84 2.84
C SER A 84 1.69 7.53 3.28
N GLY A 85 2.05 8.63 2.61
CA GLY A 85 3.29 9.36 2.81
C GLY A 85 4.54 8.65 2.26
N VAL A 86 4.40 7.39 1.83
CA VAL A 86 5.54 6.57 1.35
C VAL A 86 5.58 6.39 -0.17
N GLY A 87 4.64 7.01 -0.90
CA GLY A 87 4.69 7.08 -2.36
C GLY A 87 5.84 7.97 -2.84
N ASN A 88 6.43 7.66 -3.99
CA ASN A 88 7.58 8.42 -4.49
C ASN A 88 7.34 9.94 -4.59
N ALA A 89 6.16 10.34 -5.05
CA ALA A 89 5.78 11.76 -5.15
C ALA A 89 5.58 12.42 -3.77
N GLU A 90 5.26 11.65 -2.75
CA GLU A 90 4.98 12.14 -1.40
C GLU A 90 6.26 12.20 -0.55
N ILE A 91 7.17 11.24 -0.72
CA ILE A 91 8.45 11.16 0.01
C ILE A 91 9.25 12.45 -0.18
N ALA A 92 9.33 12.97 -1.40
CA ALA A 92 10.09 14.20 -1.70
C ALA A 92 9.58 15.43 -0.93
N ASN A 93 8.31 15.41 -0.50
CA ASN A 93 7.61 16.55 0.11
C ASN A 93 7.32 16.35 1.62
N ASN A 94 7.90 15.31 2.25
CA ASN A 94 7.68 15.03 3.67
C ASN A 94 8.99 14.70 4.39
N GLU A 95 8.90 14.33 5.67
CA GLU A 95 10.05 14.04 6.54
C GLU A 95 10.95 12.89 6.05
N TYR A 96 10.42 11.99 5.21
CA TYR A 96 11.18 10.86 4.67
C TYR A 96 12.16 11.28 3.57
N GLY A 97 11.93 12.43 2.93
CA GLY A 97 12.81 13.00 1.90
C GLY A 97 14.23 13.28 2.39
N ARG A 98 14.43 13.47 3.71
CA ARG A 98 15.78 13.59 4.30
C ARG A 98 16.62 12.33 4.21
N TYR A 99 15.96 11.18 4.07
CA TYR A 99 16.63 9.87 4.00
C TYR A 99 16.55 9.23 2.60
N ILE A 100 15.59 9.66 1.78
CA ILE A 100 15.30 9.03 0.49
C ILE A 100 15.19 10.10 -0.58
N ASP A 101 16.23 10.21 -1.39
CA ASP A 101 16.21 11.02 -2.60
C ASP A 101 15.68 10.16 -3.76
N VAL A 102 14.43 10.40 -4.10
CA VAL A 102 13.74 9.65 -5.16
C VAL A 102 14.28 10.00 -6.54
N ALA A 103 14.68 11.27 -6.76
CA ALA A 103 15.15 11.75 -8.05
C ALA A 103 16.51 11.15 -8.41
N ASN A 104 17.43 11.14 -7.44
CA ASN A 104 18.80 10.64 -7.63
C ASN A 104 18.95 9.16 -7.24
N LYS A 105 17.88 8.52 -6.76
CA LYS A 105 17.88 7.13 -6.27
C LYS A 105 18.91 6.88 -5.17
N ILE A 106 19.01 7.81 -4.22
CA ILE A 106 19.91 7.72 -3.08
C ILE A 106 19.12 7.41 -1.82
N VAL A 107 19.64 6.53 -0.99
CA VAL A 107 19.11 6.23 0.35
C VAL A 107 20.19 6.50 1.39
N THR A 108 19.91 7.42 2.31
CA THR A 108 20.76 7.75 3.44
C THR A 108 20.24 7.07 4.68
N LEU A 109 21.09 6.34 5.38
CA LEU A 109 20.71 5.68 6.63
C LEU A 109 20.53 6.74 7.75
N PRO A 110 19.44 6.65 8.55
CA PRO A 110 19.37 7.33 9.84
C PRO A 110 20.56 6.94 10.74
N ASN A 111 20.97 7.85 11.62
CA ASN A 111 22.17 7.62 12.44
C ASN A 111 22.07 6.36 13.33
N ASP A 112 20.92 6.14 13.96
CA ASP A 112 20.65 4.95 14.77
C ASP A 112 20.81 3.65 13.95
N LEU A 113 20.28 3.65 12.75
CA LEU A 113 20.35 2.50 11.83
C LEU A 113 21.76 2.31 11.28
N LYS A 114 22.46 3.40 10.99
CA LYS A 114 23.88 3.35 10.57
C LYS A 114 24.75 2.75 11.68
N THR A 115 24.57 3.18 12.91
CA THR A 115 25.31 2.63 14.07
C THR A 115 25.02 1.13 14.21
N ALA A 116 23.74 0.73 14.23
CA ALA A 116 23.35 -0.67 14.37
C ALA A 116 23.93 -1.57 13.24
N LEU A 117 23.93 -1.10 12.01
CA LEU A 117 24.52 -1.88 10.90
C LEU A 117 26.05 -1.92 10.96
N THR A 118 26.70 -0.88 11.49
CA THR A 118 28.17 -0.88 11.65
C THR A 118 28.63 -1.95 12.66
N GLU A 119 27.82 -2.25 13.67
CA GLU A 119 28.06 -3.33 14.63
C GLU A 119 27.84 -4.72 14.02
N HIS A 120 27.26 -4.81 12.81
CA HIS A 120 26.98 -6.05 12.09
C HIS A 120 27.56 -6.04 10.66
N PRO A 121 28.89 -6.22 10.50
CA PRO A 121 29.58 -6.04 9.21
C PRO A 121 29.03 -6.88 8.06
N THR A 122 28.57 -8.11 8.34
CA THR A 122 27.97 -9.00 7.32
C THR A 122 26.66 -8.43 6.79
N ALA A 123 25.81 -7.91 7.68
CA ALA A 123 24.56 -7.27 7.29
C ALA A 123 24.81 -5.98 6.52
N LEU A 124 25.75 -5.16 6.97
CA LEU A 124 26.13 -3.92 6.31
C LEU A 124 26.63 -4.18 4.88
N ALA A 125 27.57 -5.11 4.72
CA ALA A 125 28.13 -5.45 3.41
C ALA A 125 27.05 -5.92 2.42
N TYR A 126 26.09 -6.71 2.88
CA TYR A 126 24.96 -7.11 2.04
C TYR A 126 24.01 -5.95 1.74
N TYR A 127 23.71 -5.11 2.74
CA TYR A 127 22.89 -3.90 2.53
C TYR A 127 23.48 -2.99 1.45
N GLU A 128 24.80 -2.78 1.45
CA GLU A 128 25.48 -1.93 0.47
C GLU A 128 25.36 -2.45 -0.97
N GLN A 129 25.21 -3.75 -1.15
CA GLN A 129 25.01 -4.38 -2.46
C GLN A 129 23.55 -4.32 -2.96
N LEU A 130 22.58 -3.99 -2.10
CA LEU A 130 21.19 -3.95 -2.49
C LEU A 130 20.90 -2.84 -3.50
N ALA A 131 19.98 -3.12 -4.41
CA ALA A 131 19.43 -2.10 -5.31
C ALA A 131 18.69 -1.00 -4.52
N TYR A 132 18.64 0.19 -5.08
CA TYR A 132 17.96 1.35 -4.49
C TYR A 132 16.55 1.03 -3.95
N SER A 133 15.74 0.30 -4.72
CA SER A 133 14.38 -0.06 -4.31
C SER A 133 14.34 -0.85 -3.00
N HIS A 134 15.24 -1.80 -2.85
CA HIS A 134 15.34 -2.63 -1.65
C HIS A 134 15.87 -1.85 -0.44
N LYS A 135 16.91 -1.03 -0.64
CA LYS A 135 17.39 -0.10 0.39
C LYS A 135 16.28 0.82 0.88
N LYS A 136 15.51 1.39 -0.07
CA LYS A 136 14.37 2.26 0.23
C LYS A 136 13.30 1.53 1.05
N GLU A 137 12.94 0.30 0.68
CA GLU A 137 11.94 -0.48 1.41
C GLU A 137 12.37 -0.74 2.86
N TYR A 138 13.60 -1.14 3.10
CA TYR A 138 14.12 -1.35 4.45
C TYR A 138 14.09 -0.06 5.28
N VAL A 139 14.60 1.03 4.74
CA VAL A 139 14.65 2.30 5.47
C VAL A 139 13.24 2.81 5.74
N LEU A 140 12.33 2.81 4.76
CA LEU A 140 10.94 3.20 4.96
C LEU A 140 10.24 2.34 6.01
N TRP A 141 10.44 1.03 5.98
CA TRP A 141 9.85 0.12 6.96
C TRP A 141 10.23 0.50 8.40
N ILE A 142 11.46 0.95 8.62
CA ILE A 142 11.95 1.35 9.94
C ILE A 142 11.49 2.76 10.31
N ILE A 143 11.70 3.76 9.44
CA ILE A 143 11.38 5.15 9.77
C ILE A 143 9.88 5.45 9.88
N THR A 144 9.03 4.60 9.33
CA THR A 144 7.57 4.70 9.48
C THR A 144 7.06 4.12 10.81
N ALA A 145 7.92 3.51 11.63
CA ALA A 145 7.56 3.05 12.96
C ALA A 145 7.26 4.25 13.87
N LYS A 146 6.03 4.31 14.40
CA LYS A 146 5.59 5.41 15.27
C LYS A 146 6.05 5.26 16.71
N GLN A 147 6.34 4.04 17.13
CA GLN A 147 6.77 3.71 18.49
C GLN A 147 8.24 3.28 18.47
N GLU A 148 9.00 3.77 19.45
CA GLU A 148 10.42 3.44 19.59
C GLU A 148 10.66 1.93 19.66
N LYS A 149 9.88 1.23 20.49
CA LYS A 149 9.94 -0.23 20.58
C LYS A 149 9.80 -0.90 19.20
N THR A 150 8.82 -0.47 18.40
CA THR A 150 8.62 -1.02 17.04
C THR A 150 9.80 -0.70 16.14
N ARG A 151 10.42 0.47 16.28
CA ARG A 151 11.59 0.87 15.52
C ARG A 151 12.77 -0.03 15.82
N VAL A 152 13.06 -0.26 17.09
CA VAL A 152 14.12 -1.16 17.56
C VAL A 152 13.87 -2.60 17.07
N ASP A 153 12.65 -3.12 17.25
CA ASP A 153 12.28 -4.47 16.80
C ASP A 153 12.47 -4.64 15.28
N ARG A 154 12.12 -3.61 14.49
CA ARG A 154 12.31 -3.63 13.04
C ARG A 154 13.78 -3.52 12.65
N THR A 155 14.57 -2.76 13.38
CA THR A 155 16.03 -2.68 13.15
C THR A 155 16.70 -4.03 13.38
N ASN A 156 16.38 -4.71 14.48
CA ASN A 156 16.91 -6.05 14.74
C ASN A 156 16.51 -7.05 13.66
N LYS A 157 15.23 -7.07 13.27
CA LYS A 157 14.74 -7.91 12.18
C LYS A 157 15.37 -7.57 10.82
N MET A 158 15.69 -6.31 10.56
CA MET A 158 16.43 -5.93 9.36
C MET A 158 17.82 -6.57 9.35
N ILE A 159 18.54 -6.50 10.47
CA ILE A 159 19.87 -7.09 10.59
C ILE A 159 19.81 -8.61 10.34
N GLU A 160 18.88 -9.33 11.01
CA GLU A 160 18.66 -10.77 10.79
C GLU A 160 18.40 -11.07 9.31
N LYS A 161 17.47 -10.35 8.68
CA LYS A 161 17.12 -10.54 7.27
C LYS A 161 18.28 -10.27 6.33
N LEU A 162 19.09 -9.26 6.61
CA LEU A 162 20.27 -8.95 5.79
C LEU A 162 21.37 -10.02 5.92
N VAL A 163 21.57 -10.58 7.12
CA VAL A 163 22.45 -11.73 7.33
C VAL A 163 21.96 -12.94 6.53
N ASP A 164 20.66 -13.17 6.50
CA ASP A 164 19.98 -14.21 5.71
C ASP A 164 19.88 -13.89 4.20
N LYS A 165 20.49 -12.78 3.75
CA LYS A 165 20.51 -12.32 2.36
C LYS A 165 19.10 -12.07 1.78
N LYS A 166 18.15 -11.63 2.60
CA LYS A 166 16.82 -11.21 2.15
C LYS A 166 16.87 -9.82 1.54
N LYS A 167 16.26 -9.65 0.37
CA LYS A 167 16.33 -8.40 -0.39
C LYS A 167 15.41 -7.30 0.15
N ASN A 168 14.33 -7.68 0.85
CA ASN A 168 13.34 -6.72 1.35
C ASN A 168 12.68 -7.20 2.65
N PRO A 169 12.01 -6.31 3.43
CA PRO A 169 11.41 -6.67 4.70
C PRO A 169 10.28 -7.71 4.63
N SER A 170 9.59 -7.82 3.50
CA SER A 170 8.46 -8.74 3.32
C SER A 170 8.87 -10.13 2.85
N GLU A 171 10.10 -10.32 2.45
CA GLU A 171 10.63 -11.62 2.04
C GLU A 171 10.66 -12.59 3.23
N LYS A 172 10.11 -13.80 3.03
CA LYS A 172 9.99 -14.86 4.04
C LYS A 172 11.28 -15.69 4.16
#